data_bd7a554206762c16062183125497549e
#
_entry.id   bd7a554206762c16062183125497549e
#
_cell.length_a   1.000
_cell.length_b   1.000
_cell.length_c   1.000
_cell.angle_alpha   90.00
_cell.angle_beta   90.00
_cell.angle_gamma   90.00
#
_symmetry.space_group_name_H-M   'P 1'
#
loop_
_entity.id
_entity.type
_entity.pdbx_description
1 polymer ?
#
loop_
_entity_poly.entity_id
_entity_poly.type
_entity_poly.pdbx_seq_one_letter_code
_entity_poly.pdbx_strand_id
1 'polypeptide(L)'
;GGLITNSRAAMAYMLQFDNALPIWGIQRMEELEEWLAFMEKEPVLDDELKAFIAEERKELVGDFCRGCGYCMPCPAGIMINQCARMALMLRRAPSQNWLSDNMQAEMKKIEGCLTCGACRTKCPYGLDTPALLKKNYEDYKKVLAGEIRVQ
;
A
#
# COMPACT_ATOMS: atom_id res chain seq x y z
N GLY A 1 4.74 6.15 -4.48
CA GLY A 1 4.48 6.02 -3.44
C GLY A 1 3.26 5.73 -2.61
N GLY A 2 3.09 6.44 -1.54
CA GLY A 2 1.90 6.36 -0.71
C GLY A 2 1.93 5.36 0.45
N LEU A 3 2.82 4.40 0.45
CA LEU A 3 2.93 3.45 1.58
C LEU A 3 3.75 4.03 2.73
N ILE A 4 4.80 4.78 2.43
CA ILE A 4 5.59 5.51 3.42
C ILE A 4 5.15 6.97 3.38
N THR A 5 4.66 7.48 4.49
CA THR A 5 4.09 8.83 4.58
C THR A 5 5.12 9.93 4.85
N ASN A 6 6.34 9.56 5.23
CA ASN A 6 7.42 10.47 5.53
C ASN A 6 8.50 10.42 4.43
N SER A 7 8.52 11.42 3.55
CA SER A 7 9.46 11.54 2.44
C SER A 7 10.91 11.68 2.91
N ARG A 8 11.15 12.44 4.00
CA ARG A 8 12.48 12.61 4.60
C ARG A 8 13.05 11.27 5.08
N ALA A 9 12.24 10.44 5.74
CA ALA A 9 12.65 9.11 6.16
C ALA A 9 12.96 8.19 4.96
N ALA A 10 12.13 8.25 3.92
CA ALA A 10 12.34 7.47 2.69
C ALA A 10 13.64 7.88 1.98
N MET A 11 13.90 9.19 1.86
CA MET A 11 15.12 9.71 1.23
C MET A 11 16.36 9.35 2.05
N ALA A 12 16.36 9.65 3.36
CA ALA A 12 17.47 9.31 4.26
C ALA A 12 17.80 7.81 4.28
N TYR A 13 16.78 6.95 4.15
CA TYR A 13 16.97 5.52 4.03
C TYR A 13 17.62 5.14 2.71
N MET A 14 17.19 5.71 1.59
CA MET A 14 17.74 5.39 0.26
C MET A 14 19.17 5.88 0.07
N LEU A 15 19.53 7.02 0.66
CA LEU A 15 20.89 7.59 0.58
C LEU A 15 21.98 6.74 1.26
N GLN A 16 21.60 5.69 1.99
CA GLN A 16 22.58 4.74 2.53
C GLN A 16 23.15 3.77 1.48
N PHE A 17 22.56 3.70 0.29
CA PHE A 17 22.91 2.71 -0.73
C PHE A 17 23.56 3.40 -1.93
N ASP A 18 24.88 3.28 -2.06
CA ASP A 18 25.66 3.89 -3.15
C ASP A 18 25.24 3.41 -4.55
N ASN A 19 24.61 2.25 -4.63
CA ASN A 19 24.16 1.62 -5.88
C ASN A 19 22.65 1.82 -6.15
N ALA A 20 21.97 2.70 -5.42
CA ALA A 20 20.56 2.98 -5.57
C ALA A 20 20.33 4.44 -5.96
N LEU A 21 19.56 4.65 -7.03
CA LEU A 21 19.09 5.98 -7.44
C LEU A 21 17.59 6.08 -7.21
N PRO A 22 17.13 6.88 -6.23
CA PRO A 22 15.70 7.08 -6.00
C PRO A 22 15.10 7.94 -7.12
N ILE A 23 14.02 7.43 -7.73
CA ILE A 23 13.23 8.19 -8.70
C ILE A 23 11.90 8.54 -8.04
N TRP A 24 11.64 9.83 -7.85
CA TRP A 24 10.46 10.31 -7.17
C TRP A 24 9.36 10.72 -8.14
N GLY A 25 8.13 10.36 -7.77
CA GLY A 25 6.96 10.92 -8.42
C GLY A 25 6.60 12.24 -7.76
N ILE A 26 6.44 13.29 -8.56
CA ILE A 26 6.03 14.63 -8.10
C ILE A 26 4.65 14.89 -8.69
N GLN A 27 3.67 15.20 -7.84
CA GLN A 27 2.30 15.50 -8.24
C GLN A 27 1.84 16.89 -7.80
N ARG A 28 2.53 17.48 -6.81
CA ARG A 28 2.21 18.79 -6.23
C ARG A 28 3.46 19.63 -6.11
N MET A 29 3.30 20.95 -6.06
CA MET A 29 4.42 21.89 -5.95
C MET A 29 5.19 21.72 -4.65
N GLU A 30 4.49 21.48 -3.55
CA GLU A 30 5.10 21.28 -2.23
C GLU A 30 6.06 20.06 -2.23
N GLU A 31 5.73 19.03 -2.98
CA GLU A 31 6.60 17.85 -3.13
C GLU A 31 7.89 18.19 -3.92
N LEU A 32 7.80 19.08 -4.90
CA LEU A 32 8.96 19.58 -5.63
C LEU A 32 9.85 20.45 -4.73
N GLU A 33 9.27 21.37 -3.99
CA GLU A 33 9.99 22.23 -3.05
C GLU A 33 10.74 21.43 -1.98
N GLU A 34 10.09 20.40 -1.44
CA GLU A 34 10.73 19.47 -0.49
C GLU A 34 11.91 18.73 -1.13
N TRP A 35 11.77 18.31 -2.37
CA TRP A 35 12.84 17.69 -3.15
C TRP A 35 14.04 18.61 -3.34
N LEU A 36 13.79 19.86 -3.73
CA LEU A 36 14.85 20.85 -3.91
C LEU A 36 15.57 21.09 -2.58
N ALA A 37 14.85 21.15 -1.48
CA ALA A 37 15.45 21.27 -0.16
C ALA A 37 16.34 20.07 0.20
N PHE A 38 15.97 18.83 -0.21
CA PHE A 38 16.84 17.67 -0.04
C PHE A 38 18.09 17.70 -0.91
N MET A 39 18.03 18.33 -2.08
CA MET A 39 19.21 18.54 -2.93
C MET A 39 20.20 19.56 -2.33
N GLU A 40 19.68 20.57 -1.62
CA GLU A 40 20.52 21.55 -0.92
C GLU A 40 21.12 20.98 0.37
N LYS A 41 20.32 20.20 1.10
CA LYS A 41 20.72 19.56 2.36
C LYS A 41 20.16 18.15 2.43
N GLU A 42 21.00 17.18 2.14
CA GLU A 42 20.61 15.76 2.20
C GLU A 42 20.14 15.37 3.61
N PRO A 43 18.99 14.69 3.73
CA PRO A 43 18.53 14.21 5.02
C PRO A 43 19.42 13.07 5.53
N VAL A 44 19.85 13.18 6.76
CA VAL A 44 20.64 12.14 7.44
C VAL A 44 19.72 11.20 8.19
N LEU A 45 20.00 9.90 8.13
CA LEU A 45 19.28 8.89 8.89
C LEU A 45 19.67 8.93 10.36
N ASP A 46 19.04 9.85 11.10
CA ASP A 46 19.18 10.01 12.55
C ASP A 46 18.34 8.97 13.32
N ASP A 47 18.46 8.99 14.65
CA ASP A 47 17.77 8.01 15.50
C ASP A 47 16.24 8.20 15.51
N GLU A 48 15.75 9.41 15.30
CA GLU A 48 14.32 9.70 15.15
C GLU A 48 13.75 9.03 13.89
N LEU A 49 14.43 9.22 12.75
CA LEU A 49 14.03 8.59 11.49
C LEU A 49 14.17 7.07 11.52
N LYS A 50 15.19 6.54 12.21
CA LYS A 50 15.32 5.09 12.43
C LYS A 50 14.17 4.53 13.25
N ALA A 51 13.77 5.22 14.31
CA ALA A 51 12.63 4.82 15.14
C ALA A 51 11.33 4.87 14.35
N PHE A 52 11.10 5.91 13.55
CA PHE A 52 9.96 6.02 12.65
C PHE A 52 9.92 4.84 11.66
N ILE A 53 11.03 4.54 11.00
CA ILE A 53 11.13 3.42 10.05
C ILE A 53 10.88 2.07 10.76
N ALA A 54 11.36 1.90 11.98
CA ALA A 54 11.13 0.69 12.74
C ALA A 54 9.65 0.48 13.06
N GLU A 55 8.92 1.56 13.38
CA GLU A 55 7.48 1.49 13.62
C GLU A 55 6.70 1.19 12.32
N GLU A 56 7.03 1.90 11.24
CA GLU A 56 6.45 1.63 9.91
C GLU A 56 6.66 0.16 9.46
N ARG A 57 7.81 -0.41 9.77
CA ARG A 57 8.11 -1.81 9.48
C ARG A 57 7.18 -2.77 10.21
N LYS A 58 6.77 -2.49 11.44
CA LYS A 58 5.83 -3.36 12.18
C LYS A 58 4.49 -3.47 11.48
N GLU A 59 4.01 -2.39 10.87
CA GLU A 59 2.77 -2.39 10.10
C GLU A 59 2.93 -3.00 8.70
N LEU A 60 4.10 -2.80 8.07
CA LEU A 60 4.37 -3.19 6.68
C LEU A 60 5.09 -4.54 6.54
N VAL A 61 5.45 -5.18 7.65
CA VAL A 61 5.99 -6.56 7.67
C VAL A 61 4.86 -7.54 7.95
N GLY A 62 4.87 -8.67 7.25
CA GLY A 62 3.90 -9.75 7.44
C GLY A 62 2.87 -9.86 6.31
N ASP A 63 1.64 -10.16 6.68
CA ASP A 63 0.57 -10.56 5.77
C ASP A 63 -0.07 -9.39 5.02
N PHE A 64 0.73 -8.60 4.30
CA PHE A 64 0.17 -7.58 3.43
C PHE A 64 0.52 -7.83 1.95
N CYS A 65 -0.43 -7.59 1.06
CA CYS A 65 -0.25 -7.77 -0.38
C CYS A 65 0.62 -6.64 -0.96
N ARG A 66 1.73 -7.01 -1.65
CA ARG A 66 2.65 -6.07 -2.31
C ARG A 66 2.14 -5.56 -3.67
N GLY A 67 0.98 -6.06 -4.15
CA GLY A 67 0.36 -5.59 -5.38
C GLY A 67 1.04 -6.05 -6.68
N CYS A 68 1.93 -7.03 -6.63
CA CYS A 68 2.75 -7.48 -7.77
C CYS A 68 1.96 -8.11 -8.91
N GLY A 69 0.75 -8.65 -8.67
CA GLY A 69 -0.13 -9.20 -9.68
C GLY A 69 0.14 -10.64 -10.14
N TYR A 70 1.14 -11.35 -9.61
CA TYR A 70 1.45 -12.75 -10.00
C TYR A 70 0.26 -13.71 -9.79
N CYS A 71 -0.64 -13.39 -8.86
CA CYS A 71 -1.84 -14.16 -8.59
C CYS A 71 -2.96 -13.97 -9.63
N MET A 72 -2.79 -13.03 -10.56
CA MET A 72 -3.77 -12.76 -11.62
C MET A 72 -3.58 -13.69 -12.84
N PRO A 73 -4.60 -13.89 -13.67
CA PRO A 73 -6.00 -13.47 -13.48
C PRO A 73 -6.74 -14.34 -12.45
N CYS A 74 -7.75 -13.76 -11.80
CA CYS A 74 -8.67 -14.49 -10.94
C CYS A 74 -9.81 -15.08 -11.77
N PRO A 75 -10.17 -16.37 -11.62
CA PRO A 75 -11.29 -16.96 -12.37
C PRO A 75 -12.65 -16.34 -12.01
N ALA A 76 -12.79 -15.73 -10.82
CA ALA A 76 -13.97 -14.96 -10.44
C ALA A 76 -13.89 -13.46 -10.81
N GLY A 77 -12.91 -13.06 -11.62
CA GLY A 77 -12.75 -11.67 -12.07
C GLY A 77 -12.36 -10.67 -10.97
N ILE A 78 -11.88 -11.12 -9.81
CA ILE A 78 -11.46 -10.26 -8.71
C ILE A 78 -10.11 -9.63 -9.04
N MET A 79 -9.98 -8.33 -8.89
CA MET A 79 -8.72 -7.59 -9.02
C MET A 79 -7.88 -7.75 -7.73
N ILE A 80 -7.34 -8.96 -7.54
CA ILE A 80 -6.73 -9.41 -6.28
C ILE A 80 -5.62 -8.46 -5.80
N ASN A 81 -4.76 -8.02 -6.71
CA ASN A 81 -3.61 -7.15 -6.41
C ASN A 81 -4.01 -5.76 -5.88
N GLN A 82 -5.23 -5.32 -6.12
CA GLN A 82 -5.79 -4.11 -5.52
C GLN A 82 -6.61 -4.42 -4.27
N CYS A 83 -7.54 -5.36 -4.37
CA CYS A 83 -8.47 -5.68 -3.31
C CYS A 83 -7.78 -6.24 -2.04
N ALA A 84 -6.73 -7.05 -2.20
CA ALA A 84 -6.03 -7.67 -1.06
C ALA A 84 -5.13 -6.71 -0.26
N ARG A 85 -5.00 -5.45 -0.67
CA ARG A 85 -4.25 -4.40 0.05
C ARG A 85 -5.08 -3.16 0.34
N MET A 86 -6.38 -3.22 0.14
CA MET A 86 -7.28 -2.07 0.20
C MET A 86 -7.22 -1.32 1.54
N ALA A 87 -7.11 -2.01 2.66
CA ALA A 87 -6.99 -1.40 3.98
C ALA A 87 -5.78 -0.45 4.10
N LEU A 88 -4.63 -0.82 3.48
CA LEU A 88 -3.45 0.04 3.42
C LEU A 88 -3.68 1.24 2.51
N MET A 89 -4.30 1.03 1.34
CA MET A 89 -4.56 2.10 0.38
C MET A 89 -5.49 3.16 0.96
N LEU A 90 -6.52 2.74 1.71
CA LEU A 90 -7.45 3.66 2.37
C LEU A 90 -6.78 4.52 3.45
N ARG A 91 -5.73 4.02 4.12
CA ARG A 91 -5.08 4.72 5.23
C ARG A 91 -3.82 5.50 4.83
N ARG A 92 -3.21 5.15 3.69
CA ARG A 92 -1.89 5.66 3.29
C ARG A 92 -1.85 6.33 1.92
N ALA A 93 -2.99 6.43 1.26
CA ALA A 93 -3.17 7.14 -0.01
C ALA A 93 -4.48 7.96 0.06
N PRO A 94 -4.69 8.94 -0.83
CA PRO A 94 -5.95 9.67 -0.87
C PRO A 94 -7.14 8.71 -1.02
N SER A 95 -7.94 8.58 0.04
CA SER A 95 -8.98 7.55 0.15
C SER A 95 -10.10 7.70 -0.88
N GLN A 96 -10.38 8.93 -1.34
CA GLN A 96 -11.47 9.23 -2.29
C GLN A 96 -11.41 8.38 -3.56
N ASN A 97 -10.20 8.13 -4.09
CA ASN A 97 -10.02 7.32 -5.29
C ASN A 97 -10.40 5.85 -5.06
N TRP A 98 -10.23 5.37 -3.84
CA TRP A 98 -10.48 3.99 -3.43
C TRP A 98 -11.93 3.77 -2.95
N LEU A 99 -12.70 4.84 -2.76
CA LEU A 99 -14.11 4.80 -2.38
C LEU A 99 -15.07 5.09 -3.55
N SER A 100 -14.53 5.23 -4.77
CA SER A 100 -15.33 5.43 -5.99
C SER A 100 -16.24 4.24 -6.27
N ASP A 101 -17.36 4.49 -6.97
CA ASP A 101 -18.33 3.45 -7.35
C ASP A 101 -17.69 2.27 -8.09
N ASN A 102 -16.72 2.56 -8.96
CA ASN A 102 -15.97 1.52 -9.67
C ASN A 102 -15.20 0.62 -8.69
N MET A 103 -14.54 1.20 -7.70
CA MET A 103 -13.78 0.41 -6.73
C MET A 103 -14.71 -0.34 -5.77
N GLN A 104 -15.86 0.23 -5.42
CA GLN A 104 -16.89 -0.49 -4.66
C GLN A 104 -17.37 -1.73 -5.41
N ALA A 105 -17.64 -1.59 -6.72
CA ALA A 105 -18.01 -2.71 -7.56
C ALA A 105 -16.92 -3.78 -7.64
N GLU A 106 -15.63 -3.38 -7.74
CA GLU A 106 -14.50 -4.32 -7.73
C GLU A 106 -14.37 -5.04 -6.38
N MET A 107 -14.49 -4.33 -5.26
CA MET A 107 -14.45 -4.92 -3.93
C MET A 107 -15.59 -5.89 -3.69
N LYS A 108 -16.80 -5.60 -4.21
CA LYS A 108 -17.97 -6.48 -4.10
C LYS A 108 -17.76 -7.83 -4.81
N LYS A 109 -16.95 -7.90 -5.85
CA LYS A 109 -16.63 -9.19 -6.53
C LYS A 109 -16.03 -10.23 -5.59
N ILE A 110 -15.47 -9.79 -4.44
CA ILE A 110 -14.91 -10.69 -3.41
C ILE A 110 -15.99 -11.65 -2.88
N GLU A 111 -17.27 -11.24 -2.85
CA GLU A 111 -18.39 -12.11 -2.45
C GLU A 111 -18.52 -13.34 -3.33
N GLY A 112 -18.13 -13.22 -4.61
CA GLY A 112 -18.09 -14.30 -5.60
C GLY A 112 -16.80 -15.12 -5.59
N CYS A 113 -15.95 -14.99 -4.56
CA CYS A 113 -14.71 -15.75 -4.47
C CYS A 113 -14.98 -17.26 -4.40
N LEU A 114 -14.43 -17.99 -5.38
CA LEU A 114 -14.59 -19.44 -5.49
C LEU A 114 -13.76 -20.24 -4.46
N THR A 115 -12.99 -19.56 -3.63
CA THR A 115 -12.06 -20.18 -2.64
C THR A 115 -11.14 -21.26 -3.25
N CYS A 116 -10.88 -21.18 -4.55
CA CYS A 116 -10.11 -22.17 -5.32
C CYS A 116 -8.63 -22.24 -4.95
N GLY A 117 -8.11 -21.28 -4.19
CA GLY A 117 -6.73 -21.24 -3.70
C GLY A 117 -5.67 -20.87 -4.76
N ALA A 118 -6.02 -20.71 -6.03
CA ALA A 118 -5.07 -20.41 -7.11
C ALA A 118 -4.22 -19.15 -6.86
N CYS A 119 -4.78 -18.14 -6.22
CA CYS A 119 -4.06 -16.92 -5.86
C CYS A 119 -3.04 -17.15 -4.74
N ARG A 120 -3.32 -18.05 -3.81
CA ARG A 120 -2.42 -18.41 -2.72
C ARG A 120 -1.20 -19.19 -3.25
N THR A 121 -1.42 -20.15 -4.14
CA THR A 121 -0.34 -20.97 -4.72
C THR A 121 0.60 -20.16 -5.62
N LYS A 122 0.08 -19.09 -6.25
CA LYS A 122 0.87 -18.19 -7.11
C LYS A 122 1.56 -17.05 -6.36
N CYS A 123 1.27 -16.87 -5.06
CA CYS A 123 1.83 -15.76 -4.31
C CYS A 123 3.30 -16.03 -3.94
N PRO A 124 4.27 -15.22 -4.45
CA PRO A 124 5.69 -15.42 -4.14
C PRO A 124 6.04 -15.09 -2.68
N TYR A 125 5.11 -14.49 -1.95
CA TYR A 125 5.26 -14.11 -0.54
C TYR A 125 4.55 -15.08 0.41
N GLY A 126 3.98 -16.17 -0.08
CA GLY A 126 3.30 -17.17 0.73
C GLY A 126 2.02 -16.69 1.44
N LEU A 127 1.41 -15.59 0.97
CA LEU A 127 0.25 -14.99 1.62
C LEU A 127 -1.01 -15.86 1.47
N ASP A 128 -1.82 -15.93 2.53
CA ASP A 128 -3.19 -16.42 2.43
C ASP A 128 -4.09 -15.36 1.77
N THR A 129 -3.97 -15.28 0.44
CA THR A 129 -4.66 -14.26 -0.34
C THR A 129 -6.18 -14.29 -0.21
N PRO A 130 -6.86 -15.46 -0.17
CA PRO A 130 -8.30 -15.51 0.10
C PRO A 130 -8.69 -14.91 1.45
N ALA A 131 -7.93 -15.20 2.51
CA ALA A 131 -8.16 -14.61 3.83
C ALA A 131 -7.92 -13.09 3.82
N LEU A 132 -6.87 -12.62 3.14
CA LEU A 132 -6.60 -11.19 2.98
C LEU A 132 -7.72 -10.47 2.21
N LEU A 133 -8.24 -11.04 1.15
CA LEU A 133 -9.38 -10.48 0.41
C LEU A 133 -10.59 -10.29 1.33
N LYS A 134 -10.95 -11.32 2.08
CA LYS A 134 -12.08 -11.27 3.02
C LYS A 134 -11.88 -10.21 4.09
N LYS A 135 -10.69 -10.20 4.73
CA LYS A 135 -10.32 -9.21 5.75
C LYS A 135 -10.40 -7.78 5.23
N ASN A 136 -9.84 -7.52 4.04
CA ASN A 136 -9.88 -6.20 3.42
C ASN A 136 -11.29 -5.78 3.02
N TYR A 137 -12.15 -6.71 2.60
CA TYR A 137 -13.52 -6.41 2.25
C TYR A 137 -14.37 -6.06 3.47
N GLU A 138 -14.22 -6.77 4.59
CA GLU A 138 -14.89 -6.42 5.85
C GLU A 138 -14.46 -5.04 6.35
N ASP A 139 -13.16 -4.73 6.32
CA ASP A 139 -12.64 -3.39 6.66
C ASP A 139 -13.22 -2.32 5.73
N TYR A 140 -13.25 -2.58 4.43
CA TYR A 140 -13.79 -1.69 3.41
C TYR A 140 -15.27 -1.33 3.67
N LYS A 141 -16.09 -2.33 4.00
CA LYS A 141 -17.49 -2.12 4.34
C LYS A 141 -17.67 -1.21 5.56
N LYS A 142 -16.83 -1.35 6.58
CA LYS A 142 -16.85 -0.49 7.77
C LYS A 142 -16.48 0.95 7.44
N VAL A 143 -15.53 1.15 6.53
CA VAL A 143 -15.16 2.49 6.04
C VAL A 143 -16.33 3.11 5.28
N LEU A 144 -17.00 2.38 4.38
CA LEU A 144 -18.18 2.86 3.66
C LEU A 144 -19.35 3.18 4.57
N ALA A 145 -19.53 2.42 5.66
CA ALA A 145 -20.56 2.67 6.66
C ALA A 145 -20.23 3.87 7.60
N GLY A 146 -19.02 4.45 7.47
CA GLY A 146 -18.58 5.54 8.34
C GLY A 146 -18.16 5.11 9.75
N GLU A 147 -18.08 3.80 10.00
CA GLU A 147 -17.62 3.23 11.28
C GLU A 147 -16.12 3.44 11.50
N ILE A 148 -15.36 3.48 10.41
CA ILE A 148 -13.91 3.75 10.40
C ILE A 148 -13.66 4.98 9.54
N ARG A 149 -13.04 6.01 10.13
CA ARG A 149 -12.61 7.20 9.40
C ARG A 149 -11.23 6.97 8.76
N VAL A 150 -11.12 7.35 7.50
CA VAL A 150 -9.88 7.35 6.71
C VAL A 150 -9.63 8.76 6.15
N GLN A 151 -8.40 9.04 5.74
CA GLN A 151 -8.00 10.37 5.24
C GLN A 151 -8.47 10.60 3.80
#